data_6cace09081b20af89aac5e561e64de22
#
_entry.id   6cace09081b20af89aac5e561e64de22
#
_cell.length_a   1.000
_cell.length_b   1.000
_cell.length_c   1.000
_cell.angle_alpha   90.00
_cell.angle_beta   90.00
_cell.angle_gamma   90.00
#
_symmetry.space_group_name_H-M   'P 1'
#
loop_
_entity.id
_entity.type
_entity.pdbx_description
1 polymer ?
#
loop_
_entity_poly.entity_id
_entity_poly.type
_entity_poly.pdbx_seq_one_letter_code
_entity_poly.pdbx_strand_id
1 'polypeptide(L)'
;MSISDRMCVIQIIHEVVKLQQLIERIKRDGVVKPGGVLKVDSFLNHQIDPKLSYDMAREIHRLFENEDVNKILTIEASGIGMAVLTGLVFDCRVVFAKKSKTINLSDDVYATTVYSFTHQVSKQVLVSKRYLNPGDRVLIVDDFLANGAALEGLCDIVEQAGAVVVGAAIAIEKAFQPGGEKLRARGLRIESLARIESMSDDSIVFCQE
;
A
#
# COMPACT_ATOMS: atom_id res chain seq x y z
N MET A 1 8.37 -6.11 37.66
CA MET A 1 8.20 -5.63 36.25
C MET A 1 9.02 -4.36 36.14
N SER A 2 10.05 -4.36 35.29
CA SER A 2 10.95 -3.23 35.12
C SER A 2 10.25 -2.07 34.37
N ILE A 3 10.84 -0.86 34.43
CA ILE A 3 10.35 0.29 33.64
C ILE A 3 10.38 -0.06 32.14
N SER A 4 11.39 -0.83 31.70
CA SER A 4 11.52 -1.36 30.34
C SER A 4 10.36 -2.29 29.97
N ASP A 5 9.96 -3.18 30.89
CA ASP A 5 8.84 -4.11 30.64
C ASP A 5 7.50 -3.36 30.52
N ARG A 6 7.32 -2.31 31.33
CA ARG A 6 6.11 -1.47 31.26
C ARG A 6 6.05 -0.63 29.97
N MET A 7 7.18 -0.10 29.54
CA MET A 7 7.26 0.61 28.27
C MET A 7 6.97 -0.32 27.08
N CYS A 8 7.52 -1.53 27.08
CA CYS A 8 7.28 -2.54 26.05
C CYS A 8 5.79 -2.94 25.98
N VAL A 9 5.16 -3.20 27.14
CA VAL A 9 3.72 -3.56 27.23
C VAL A 9 2.83 -2.39 26.79
N ILE A 10 3.15 -1.14 27.18
CA ILE A 10 2.41 0.04 26.74
C ILE A 10 2.57 0.26 25.23
N GLN A 11 3.74 -0.01 24.69
CA GLN A 11 4.02 0.11 23.27
C GLN A 11 3.26 -0.94 22.46
N ILE A 12 3.26 -2.21 22.88
CA ILE A 12 2.48 -3.30 22.28
C ILE A 12 0.97 -3.01 22.32
N ILE A 13 0.44 -2.52 23.44
CA ILE A 13 -0.98 -2.16 23.58
C ILE A 13 -1.31 -0.99 22.62
N HIS A 14 -0.41 -0.03 22.47
CA HIS A 14 -0.60 1.11 21.57
C HIS A 14 -0.58 0.70 20.08
N GLU A 15 0.20 -0.31 19.73
CA GLU A 15 0.36 -0.85 18.37
C GLU A 15 -0.85 -1.69 17.94
N VAL A 16 -1.35 -2.56 18.80
CA VAL A 16 -2.60 -3.31 18.56
C VAL A 16 -3.81 -2.36 18.41
N VAL A 17 -3.83 -1.24 19.15
CA VAL A 17 -4.88 -0.21 19.06
C VAL A 17 -4.87 0.51 17.69
N LYS A 18 -3.74 0.60 16.99
CA LYS A 18 -3.65 1.35 15.73
C LYS A 18 -4.18 0.60 14.52
N LEU A 19 -3.87 -0.70 14.38
CA LEU A 19 -4.50 -1.57 13.37
C LEU A 19 -6.03 -1.60 13.60
N GLN A 20 -6.44 -1.69 14.85
CA GLN A 20 -7.83 -1.65 15.26
C GLN A 20 -8.52 -0.35 14.78
N GLN A 21 -7.84 0.81 14.87
CA GLN A 21 -8.40 2.09 14.41
C GLN A 21 -8.75 2.11 12.92
N LEU A 22 -7.93 1.52 12.05
CA LEU A 22 -8.26 1.41 10.63
C LEU A 22 -9.47 0.50 10.41
N ILE A 23 -9.49 -0.67 11.07
CA ILE A 23 -10.61 -1.62 11.00
C ILE A 23 -11.92 -0.97 11.48
N GLU A 24 -11.88 -0.30 12.63
CA GLU A 24 -13.03 0.41 13.18
C GLU A 24 -13.48 1.56 12.26
N ARG A 25 -12.53 2.29 11.64
CA ARG A 25 -12.83 3.33 10.67
C ARG A 25 -13.52 2.76 9.44
N ILE A 26 -13.04 1.63 8.92
CA ILE A 26 -13.68 0.94 7.79
C ILE A 26 -15.08 0.47 8.17
N LYS A 27 -15.27 -0.13 9.36
CA LYS A 27 -16.60 -0.58 9.83
C LYS A 27 -17.60 0.56 10.00
N ARG A 28 -17.13 1.73 10.46
CA ARG A 28 -17.99 2.88 10.72
C ARG A 28 -18.35 3.67 9.46
N ASP A 29 -17.35 3.95 8.62
CA ASP A 29 -17.44 4.94 7.54
C ASP A 29 -17.29 4.30 6.14
N GLY A 30 -16.91 3.02 6.07
CA GLY A 30 -16.85 2.27 4.82
C GLY A 30 -18.23 1.92 4.28
N VAL A 31 -18.41 2.02 2.98
CA VAL A 31 -19.67 1.68 2.31
C VAL A 31 -19.44 0.56 1.32
N VAL A 32 -20.10 -0.58 1.54
CA VAL A 32 -20.08 -1.69 0.57
C VAL A 32 -21.09 -1.40 -0.53
N LYS A 33 -20.67 -1.63 -1.77
CA LYS A 33 -21.50 -1.50 -2.97
C LYS A 33 -21.62 -2.86 -3.65
N PRO A 34 -22.70 -3.11 -4.42
CA PRO A 34 -22.85 -4.33 -5.21
C PRO A 34 -21.61 -4.61 -6.07
N GLY A 35 -21.28 -5.89 -6.22
CA GLY A 35 -20.08 -6.32 -6.97
C GLY A 35 -18.80 -6.32 -6.15
N GLY A 36 -18.88 -6.31 -4.81
CA GLY A 36 -17.72 -6.43 -3.92
C GLY A 36 -16.84 -5.16 -3.90
N VAL A 37 -17.44 -3.99 -4.09
CA VAL A 37 -16.74 -2.70 -4.06
C VAL A 37 -16.85 -2.12 -2.65
N LEU A 38 -15.70 -1.89 -2.00
CA LEU A 38 -15.63 -1.15 -0.74
C LEU A 38 -15.20 0.30 -1.02
N LYS A 39 -16.04 1.25 -0.64
CA LYS A 39 -15.75 2.68 -0.68
C LYS A 39 -15.26 3.15 0.67
N VAL A 40 -14.07 3.73 0.68
CA VAL A 40 -13.42 4.37 1.82
C VAL A 40 -13.00 5.81 1.48
N ASP A 41 -13.80 6.41 0.58
CA ASP A 41 -13.53 7.71 -0.02
C ASP A 41 -13.59 8.86 0.98
N SER A 42 -14.29 8.69 2.08
CA SER A 42 -14.42 9.70 3.13
C SER A 42 -13.16 9.89 4.01
N PHE A 43 -12.18 8.98 3.94
CA PHE A 43 -11.00 9.08 4.82
C PHE A 43 -9.68 8.58 4.23
N LEU A 44 -9.70 7.86 3.08
CA LEU A 44 -8.47 7.25 2.55
C LEU A 44 -8.11 7.72 1.13
N ASN A 45 -9.04 7.62 0.15
CA ASN A 45 -8.67 7.74 -1.26
C ASN A 45 -9.43 8.80 -2.07
N HIS A 46 -10.21 9.66 -1.42
CA HIS A 46 -10.76 10.89 -2.00
C HIS A 46 -10.61 12.05 -1.03
N GLN A 47 -11.21 11.98 0.15
CA GLN A 47 -10.83 12.76 1.31
C GLN A 47 -9.82 11.95 2.12
N ILE A 48 -8.72 12.56 2.51
CA ILE A 48 -7.67 11.91 3.29
C ILE A 48 -7.77 12.38 4.73
N ASP A 49 -7.79 11.44 5.69
CA ASP A 49 -7.57 11.72 7.10
C ASP A 49 -6.05 11.65 7.38
N PRO A 50 -5.37 12.81 7.54
CA PRO A 50 -3.91 12.83 7.68
C PRO A 50 -3.43 12.15 8.95
N LYS A 51 -4.25 12.21 10.03
CA LYS A 51 -3.87 11.59 11.31
C LYS A 51 -3.90 10.07 11.20
N LEU A 52 -4.97 9.51 10.65
CA LEU A 52 -5.08 8.06 10.40
C LEU A 52 -3.97 7.60 9.45
N SER A 53 -3.72 8.35 8.37
CA SER A 53 -2.67 8.03 7.40
C SER A 53 -1.27 8.10 8.02
N TYR A 54 -1.01 9.02 8.94
CA TYR A 54 0.24 9.07 9.68
C TYR A 54 0.41 7.90 10.65
N ASP A 55 -0.66 7.50 11.34
CA ASP A 55 -0.64 6.33 12.21
C ASP A 55 -0.40 5.03 11.42
N MET A 56 -0.99 4.90 10.22
CA MET A 56 -0.69 3.81 9.28
C MET A 56 0.78 3.83 8.84
N ALA A 57 1.33 4.99 8.50
CA ALA A 57 2.72 5.15 8.08
C ALA A 57 3.71 4.73 9.19
N ARG A 58 3.41 5.04 10.45
CA ARG A 58 4.22 4.61 11.59
C ARG A 58 4.19 3.09 11.79
N GLU A 59 3.03 2.47 11.61
CA GLU A 59 2.93 1.01 11.68
C GLU A 59 3.68 0.34 10.52
N ILE A 60 3.58 0.88 9.32
CA ILE A 60 4.38 0.42 8.18
C ILE A 60 5.88 0.52 8.48
N HIS A 61 6.31 1.62 9.07
CA HIS A 61 7.72 1.77 9.46
C HIS A 61 8.15 0.71 10.46
N ARG A 62 7.34 0.44 11.48
CA ARG A 62 7.62 -0.63 12.47
C ARG A 62 7.75 -2.01 11.80
N LEU A 63 6.89 -2.30 10.84
CA LEU A 63 6.91 -3.58 10.12
C LEU A 63 8.15 -3.74 9.24
N PHE A 64 8.71 -2.66 8.71
CA PHE A 64 9.82 -2.66 7.78
C PHE A 64 11.09 -1.97 8.31
N GLU A 65 11.20 -1.75 9.63
CA GLU A 65 12.31 -1.00 10.24
C GLU A 65 13.71 -1.59 9.98
N ASN A 66 13.79 -2.91 9.73
CA ASN A 66 15.04 -3.61 9.48
C ASN A 66 15.37 -3.81 8.00
N GLU A 67 14.63 -3.14 7.09
CA GLU A 67 14.75 -3.40 5.64
C GLU A 67 15.57 -2.37 4.87
N ASP A 68 16.20 -1.41 5.54
CA ASP A 68 16.99 -0.34 4.91
C ASP A 68 16.27 0.35 3.73
N VAL A 69 14.97 0.64 3.91
CA VAL A 69 14.15 1.30 2.89
C VAL A 69 14.70 2.70 2.60
N ASN A 70 15.04 2.99 1.35
CA ASN A 70 15.51 4.32 0.93
C ASN A 70 14.64 4.98 -0.14
N LYS A 71 13.58 4.27 -0.58
CA LYS A 71 12.64 4.78 -1.58
C LYS A 71 11.25 4.21 -1.34
N ILE A 72 10.23 5.06 -1.40
CA ILE A 72 8.83 4.64 -1.46
C ILE A 72 8.35 4.74 -2.91
N LEU A 73 7.66 3.72 -3.39
CA LEU A 73 6.99 3.72 -4.69
C LEU A 73 5.51 3.46 -4.52
N THR A 74 4.69 4.24 -5.20
CA THR A 74 3.22 4.06 -5.24
C THR A 74 2.69 4.28 -6.66
N ILE A 75 1.37 4.21 -6.82
CA ILE A 75 0.70 4.51 -8.09
C ILE A 75 -0.37 5.59 -7.90
N GLU A 76 -0.46 6.52 -8.86
CA GLU A 76 -1.52 7.54 -8.82
C GLU A 76 -2.93 6.93 -8.91
N ALA A 77 -3.93 7.51 -8.23
CA ALA A 77 -3.84 8.70 -7.41
C ALA A 77 -3.95 8.35 -5.91
N SER A 78 -4.70 7.32 -5.54
CA SER A 78 -5.16 7.04 -4.16
C SER A 78 -4.04 6.65 -3.19
N GLY A 79 -3.01 5.94 -3.66
CA GLY A 79 -1.86 5.56 -2.84
C GLY A 79 -0.95 6.73 -2.43
N ILE A 80 -1.01 7.88 -3.14
CA ILE A 80 -0.06 8.99 -2.95
C ILE A 80 -0.11 9.55 -1.54
N GLY A 81 -1.30 9.77 -0.99
CA GLY A 81 -1.44 10.37 0.34
C GLY A 81 -0.76 9.56 1.44
N MET A 82 -1.00 8.26 1.46
CA MET A 82 -0.38 7.34 2.40
C MET A 82 1.13 7.21 2.14
N ALA A 83 1.54 7.11 0.88
CA ALA A 83 2.95 7.01 0.51
C ALA A 83 3.78 8.23 0.96
N VAL A 84 3.22 9.45 0.85
CA VAL A 84 3.91 10.68 1.30
C VAL A 84 4.17 10.64 2.81
N LEU A 85 3.19 10.23 3.60
CA LEU A 85 3.37 10.12 5.05
C LEU A 85 4.30 8.95 5.43
N THR A 86 4.27 7.86 4.67
CA THR A 86 5.24 6.77 4.83
C THR A 86 6.67 7.26 4.52
N GLY A 87 6.86 7.99 3.42
CA GLY A 87 8.16 8.59 3.09
C GLY A 87 8.67 9.56 4.14
N LEU A 88 7.77 10.33 4.77
CA LEU A 88 8.11 11.21 5.89
C LEU A 88 8.66 10.41 7.09
N VAL A 89 8.02 9.29 7.44
CA VAL A 89 8.43 8.47 8.60
C VAL A 89 9.73 7.70 8.32
N PHE A 90 9.96 7.25 7.07
CA PHE A 90 11.19 6.59 6.64
C PHE A 90 12.33 7.57 6.30
N ASP A 91 12.08 8.88 6.35
CA ASP A 91 13.03 9.92 5.91
C ASP A 91 13.57 9.67 4.50
N CYS A 92 12.69 9.27 3.58
CA CYS A 92 13.08 8.95 2.20
C CYS A 92 12.12 9.55 1.17
N ARG A 93 12.56 9.60 -0.08
CA ARG A 93 11.76 10.18 -1.17
C ARG A 93 10.68 9.23 -1.65
N VAL A 94 9.57 9.83 -2.08
CA VAL A 94 8.42 9.13 -2.65
C VAL A 94 8.39 9.35 -4.15
N VAL A 95 8.25 8.27 -4.89
CA VAL A 95 8.01 8.25 -6.33
C VAL A 95 6.62 7.70 -6.57
N PHE A 96 5.85 8.30 -7.45
CA PHE A 96 4.58 7.73 -7.87
C PHE A 96 4.57 7.43 -9.38
N ALA A 97 4.11 6.25 -9.70
CA ALA A 97 3.90 5.81 -11.07
C ALA A 97 2.66 6.50 -11.66
N LYS A 98 2.75 6.94 -12.91
CA LYS A 98 1.68 7.62 -13.63
C LYS A 98 0.94 6.64 -14.53
N LYS A 99 -0.38 6.77 -14.61
CA LYS A 99 -1.28 5.95 -15.46
C LYS A 99 -1.44 6.49 -16.89
N SER A 100 -0.76 7.58 -17.21
CA SER A 100 -0.78 8.18 -18.53
C SER A 100 0.50 8.96 -18.81
N LYS A 101 0.89 9.02 -20.07
CA LYS A 101 1.99 9.88 -20.52
C LYS A 101 1.53 11.34 -20.45
N THR A 102 2.23 12.16 -19.67
CA THR A 102 2.00 13.62 -19.63
C THR A 102 3.12 14.33 -20.36
N ILE A 103 2.85 15.54 -20.90
CA ILE A 103 3.81 16.37 -21.65
C ILE A 103 5.12 16.59 -20.85
N ASN A 104 5.03 16.60 -19.53
CA ASN A 104 6.17 16.82 -18.63
C ASN A 104 6.92 15.52 -18.27
N LEU A 105 6.49 14.36 -18.77
CA LEU A 105 7.22 13.12 -18.57
C LEU A 105 8.27 12.99 -19.68
N SER A 106 9.54 12.87 -19.31
CA SER A 106 10.62 12.60 -20.26
C SER A 106 10.33 11.30 -21.01
N ASP A 107 10.85 11.16 -22.23
CA ASP A 107 10.71 9.91 -22.99
C ASP A 107 11.49 8.74 -22.37
N ASP A 108 12.36 9.01 -21.41
CA ASP A 108 13.17 8.01 -20.71
C ASP A 108 12.45 7.52 -19.44
N VAL A 109 11.64 6.49 -19.61
CA VAL A 109 10.78 5.92 -18.57
C VAL A 109 10.93 4.40 -18.47
N TYR A 110 10.73 3.87 -17.27
CA TYR A 110 10.32 2.48 -17.08
C TYR A 110 8.81 2.40 -17.32
N ALA A 111 8.38 1.38 -18.03
CA ALA A 111 6.97 1.23 -18.39
C ALA A 111 6.52 -0.22 -18.26
N THR A 112 5.30 -0.39 -17.76
CA THR A 112 4.60 -1.67 -17.75
C THR A 112 3.14 -1.48 -18.12
N THR A 113 2.46 -2.57 -18.45
CA THR A 113 1.03 -2.56 -18.76
C THR A 113 0.28 -3.28 -17.66
N VAL A 114 -0.61 -2.57 -16.99
CA VAL A 114 -1.47 -3.10 -15.94
C VAL A 114 -2.90 -3.24 -16.47
N TYR A 115 -3.46 -4.43 -16.38
CA TYR A 115 -4.85 -4.68 -16.73
C TYR A 115 -5.78 -4.31 -15.58
N SER A 116 -6.69 -3.36 -15.82
CA SER A 116 -7.73 -2.99 -14.87
C SER A 116 -8.95 -3.88 -15.07
N PHE A 117 -9.17 -4.83 -14.17
CA PHE A 117 -10.35 -5.70 -14.21
C PHE A 117 -11.67 -4.92 -14.03
N THR A 118 -11.65 -3.86 -13.24
CA THR A 118 -12.83 -3.02 -13.01
C THR A 118 -13.29 -2.28 -14.26
N HIS A 119 -12.33 -1.84 -15.08
CA HIS A 119 -12.62 -1.07 -16.30
C HIS A 119 -12.41 -1.89 -17.59
N GLN A 120 -11.95 -3.14 -17.49
CA GLN A 120 -11.63 -4.03 -18.61
C GLN A 120 -10.70 -3.38 -19.67
N VAL A 121 -9.78 -2.53 -19.23
CA VAL A 121 -8.82 -1.84 -20.08
C VAL A 121 -7.40 -2.00 -19.56
N SER A 122 -6.47 -2.12 -20.48
CA SER A 122 -5.05 -2.06 -20.18
C SER A 122 -4.60 -0.60 -20.09
N LYS A 123 -3.89 -0.26 -19.03
CA LYS A 123 -3.30 1.06 -18.82
C LYS A 123 -1.79 0.93 -18.72
N GLN A 124 -1.08 1.83 -19.41
CA GLN A 124 0.35 1.96 -19.17
C GLN A 124 0.60 2.60 -17.81
N VAL A 125 1.57 2.06 -17.10
CA VAL A 125 2.09 2.61 -15.84
C VAL A 125 3.54 3.00 -16.08
N LEU A 126 3.90 4.22 -15.76
CA LEU A 126 5.14 4.87 -16.16
C LEU A 126 5.85 5.48 -14.95
N VAL A 127 7.17 5.28 -14.86
CA VAL A 127 8.04 5.96 -13.89
C VAL A 127 9.26 6.51 -14.63
N SER A 128 9.60 7.78 -14.40
CA SER A 128 10.81 8.36 -14.98
C SER A 128 12.06 7.68 -14.41
N LYS A 129 12.99 7.27 -15.27
CA LYS A 129 14.28 6.68 -14.90
C LYS A 129 15.15 7.60 -14.03
N ARG A 130 14.87 8.89 -14.02
CA ARG A 130 15.57 9.88 -13.17
C ARG A 130 15.37 9.63 -11.68
N TYR A 131 14.27 8.96 -11.27
CA TYR A 131 13.84 8.89 -9.87
C TYR A 131 13.89 7.49 -9.28
N LEU A 132 14.18 6.48 -10.10
CA LEU A 132 14.32 5.10 -9.69
C LEU A 132 15.59 4.52 -10.31
N ASN A 133 16.53 4.08 -9.47
CA ASN A 133 17.89 3.75 -9.90
C ASN A 133 18.32 2.38 -9.38
N PRO A 134 19.34 1.76 -10.01
CA PRO A 134 19.99 0.58 -9.44
C PRO A 134 20.48 0.85 -8.02
N GLY A 135 20.25 -0.12 -7.13
CA GLY A 135 20.60 -0.01 -5.72
C GLY A 135 19.55 0.66 -4.82
N ASP A 136 18.47 1.22 -5.39
CA ASP A 136 17.34 1.65 -4.57
C ASP A 136 16.71 0.42 -3.88
N ARG A 137 16.39 0.56 -2.60
CA ARG A 137 15.66 -0.40 -1.78
C ARG A 137 14.24 0.11 -1.59
N VAL A 138 13.34 -0.42 -2.40
CA VAL A 138 12.02 0.13 -2.64
C VAL A 138 10.97 -0.57 -1.80
N LEU A 139 10.23 0.18 -0.98
CA LEU A 139 8.99 -0.25 -0.38
C LEU A 139 7.83 0.26 -1.24
N ILE A 140 7.01 -0.66 -1.73
CA ILE A 140 5.79 -0.32 -2.48
C ILE A 140 4.66 -0.07 -1.49
N VAL A 141 3.93 1.05 -1.66
CA VAL A 141 2.84 1.45 -0.76
C VAL A 141 1.59 1.71 -1.60
N ASP A 142 0.46 1.09 -1.23
CA ASP A 142 -0.81 1.30 -1.95
C ASP A 142 -2.01 1.23 -1.00
N ASP A 143 -3.15 1.83 -1.43
CA ASP A 143 -4.38 1.84 -0.64
C ASP A 143 -5.12 0.49 -0.66
N PHE A 144 -5.17 -0.20 -1.80
CA PHE A 144 -5.86 -1.47 -1.95
C PHE A 144 -5.03 -2.55 -2.64
N LEU A 145 -5.14 -3.78 -2.12
CA LEU A 145 -4.72 -4.99 -2.82
C LEU A 145 -5.92 -5.89 -3.08
N ALA A 146 -6.21 -6.12 -4.35
CA ALA A 146 -7.31 -6.95 -4.83
C ALA A 146 -6.77 -8.11 -5.70
N ASN A 147 -6.82 -7.98 -7.02
CA ASN A 147 -6.26 -8.97 -7.95
C ASN A 147 -4.72 -8.91 -8.10
N GLY A 148 -4.08 -7.88 -7.55
CA GLY A 148 -2.63 -7.74 -7.53
C GLY A 148 -1.99 -7.12 -8.77
N ALA A 149 -2.75 -6.79 -9.81
CA ALA A 149 -2.19 -6.34 -11.08
C ALA A 149 -1.37 -5.03 -10.95
N ALA A 150 -1.83 -4.07 -10.14
CA ALA A 150 -1.08 -2.82 -9.90
C ALA A 150 0.25 -3.10 -9.17
N LEU A 151 0.22 -3.91 -8.12
CA LEU A 151 1.40 -4.26 -7.35
C LEU A 151 2.40 -5.06 -8.20
N GLU A 152 1.92 -6.02 -9.01
CA GLU A 152 2.75 -6.78 -9.96
C GLU A 152 3.45 -5.83 -10.96
N GLY A 153 2.72 -4.86 -11.51
CA GLY A 153 3.29 -3.86 -12.42
C GLY A 153 4.32 -2.94 -11.76
N LEU A 154 4.11 -2.57 -10.50
CA LEU A 154 5.11 -1.79 -9.76
C LEU A 154 6.37 -2.60 -9.46
N CYS A 155 6.25 -3.89 -9.15
CA CYS A 155 7.40 -4.79 -9.01
C CYS A 155 8.20 -4.89 -10.31
N ASP A 156 7.52 -5.06 -11.46
CA ASP A 156 8.16 -5.09 -12.77
C ASP A 156 8.95 -3.79 -13.06
N ILE A 157 8.40 -2.63 -12.73
CA ILE A 157 9.09 -1.33 -12.86
C ILE A 157 10.36 -1.27 -11.99
N VAL A 158 10.29 -1.76 -10.76
CA VAL A 158 11.46 -1.80 -9.86
C VAL A 158 12.53 -2.73 -10.41
N GLU A 159 12.15 -3.88 -10.95
CA GLU A 159 13.06 -4.83 -11.59
C GLU A 159 13.73 -4.22 -12.83
N GLN A 160 12.97 -3.55 -13.72
CA GLN A 160 13.51 -2.82 -14.87
C GLN A 160 14.55 -1.76 -14.48
N ALA A 161 14.39 -1.16 -13.30
CA ALA A 161 15.33 -0.17 -12.76
C ALA A 161 16.61 -0.80 -12.20
N GLY A 162 16.69 -2.13 -12.06
CA GLY A 162 17.75 -2.79 -11.34
C GLY A 162 17.76 -2.49 -9.82
N ALA A 163 16.61 -2.07 -9.31
CA ALA A 163 16.36 -1.82 -7.90
C ALA A 163 15.81 -3.08 -7.18
N VAL A 164 15.72 -3.04 -5.87
CA VAL A 164 15.23 -4.16 -5.06
C VAL A 164 13.89 -3.81 -4.42
N VAL A 165 12.88 -4.65 -4.62
CA VAL A 165 11.63 -4.58 -3.85
C VAL A 165 11.87 -5.22 -2.50
N VAL A 166 11.84 -4.43 -1.41
CA VAL A 166 11.97 -4.95 -0.04
C VAL A 166 10.64 -5.49 0.50
N GLY A 167 9.54 -5.06 -0.08
CA GLY A 167 8.20 -5.52 0.23
C GLY A 167 7.12 -4.57 -0.25
N ALA A 168 5.89 -4.87 0.09
CA ALA A 168 4.72 -4.03 -0.14
C ALA A 168 3.94 -3.81 1.15
N ALA A 169 3.52 -2.57 1.39
CA ALA A 169 2.66 -2.17 2.49
C ALA A 169 1.33 -1.67 1.94
N ILE A 170 0.25 -2.32 2.36
CA ILE A 170 -1.10 -2.14 1.84
C ILE A 170 -2.02 -1.69 2.97
N ALA A 171 -2.83 -0.64 2.74
CA ALA A 171 -3.81 -0.26 3.73
C ALA A 171 -4.90 -1.33 3.86
N ILE A 172 -5.53 -1.73 2.76
CA ILE A 172 -6.66 -2.67 2.76
C ILE A 172 -6.44 -3.78 1.73
N GLU A 173 -6.36 -5.01 2.19
CA GLU A 173 -6.28 -6.19 1.35
C GLU A 173 -7.64 -6.91 1.30
N LYS A 174 -8.15 -7.19 0.11
CA LYS A 174 -9.29 -8.10 -0.10
C LYS A 174 -8.75 -9.53 -0.18
N ALA A 175 -8.55 -10.18 0.97
CA ALA A 175 -7.92 -11.50 1.06
C ALA A 175 -8.71 -12.61 0.36
N PHE A 176 -10.01 -12.40 0.10
CA PHE A 176 -10.83 -13.28 -0.72
C PHE A 176 -10.55 -13.17 -2.23
N GLN A 177 -9.67 -12.25 -2.65
CA GLN A 177 -9.19 -12.14 -4.02
C GLN A 177 -7.76 -12.68 -4.15
N PRO A 178 -7.37 -13.21 -5.31
CA PRO A 178 -6.14 -14.02 -5.42
C PRO A 178 -4.83 -13.23 -5.41
N GLY A 179 -4.86 -11.90 -5.47
CA GLY A 179 -3.66 -11.08 -5.69
C GLY A 179 -2.63 -11.22 -4.58
N GLY A 180 -3.05 -11.13 -3.33
CA GLY A 180 -2.15 -11.22 -2.18
C GLY A 180 -1.50 -12.60 -2.07
N GLU A 181 -2.29 -13.67 -2.18
CA GLU A 181 -1.80 -15.05 -2.13
C GLU A 181 -0.81 -15.34 -3.27
N LYS A 182 -1.19 -14.98 -4.51
CA LYS A 182 -0.35 -15.16 -5.71
C LYS A 182 1.02 -14.48 -5.57
N LEU A 183 1.05 -13.26 -5.06
CA LEU A 183 2.29 -12.49 -4.95
C LEU A 183 3.15 -12.97 -3.78
N ARG A 184 2.56 -13.33 -2.64
CA ARG A 184 3.29 -13.97 -1.53
C ARG A 184 3.89 -15.32 -1.94
N ALA A 185 3.17 -16.13 -2.71
CA ALA A 185 3.68 -17.39 -3.25
C ALA A 185 4.91 -17.23 -4.17
N ARG A 186 5.09 -16.03 -4.76
CA ARG A 186 6.28 -15.66 -5.53
C ARG A 186 7.41 -15.08 -4.67
N GLY A 187 7.26 -15.09 -3.35
CA GLY A 187 8.28 -14.59 -2.41
C GLY A 187 8.18 -13.10 -2.09
N LEU A 188 7.16 -12.38 -2.57
CA LEU A 188 6.99 -10.98 -2.20
C LEU A 188 6.47 -10.86 -0.77
N ARG A 189 7.20 -10.15 0.09
CA ARG A 189 6.72 -9.76 1.41
C ARG A 189 5.61 -8.73 1.27
N ILE A 190 4.43 -9.02 1.80
CA ILE A 190 3.27 -8.12 1.78
C ILE A 190 2.72 -8.01 3.19
N GLU A 191 2.76 -6.81 3.73
CA GLU A 191 2.15 -6.44 4.99
C GLU A 191 0.89 -5.60 4.71
N SER A 192 -0.26 -6.08 5.17
CA SER A 192 -1.55 -5.42 4.97
C SER A 192 -2.13 -5.02 6.30
N LEU A 193 -2.43 -3.72 6.48
CA LEU A 193 -2.89 -3.17 7.76
C LEU A 193 -4.32 -3.60 8.11
N ALA A 194 -5.15 -3.87 7.11
CA ALA A 194 -6.47 -4.47 7.27
C ALA A 194 -6.70 -5.53 6.19
N ARG A 195 -6.96 -6.77 6.59
CA ARG A 195 -7.24 -7.88 5.66
C ARG A 195 -8.71 -8.26 5.76
N ILE A 196 -9.42 -8.15 4.66
CA ILE A 196 -10.84 -8.50 4.56
C ILE A 196 -10.95 -9.94 4.08
N GLU A 197 -11.49 -10.82 4.92
CA GLU A 197 -11.74 -12.22 4.62
C GLU A 197 -12.94 -12.41 3.68
N SER A 198 -14.03 -11.67 3.97
CA SER A 198 -15.23 -11.68 3.14
C SER A 198 -16.00 -10.38 3.25
N MET A 199 -16.85 -10.11 2.26
CA MET A 199 -17.65 -8.90 2.21
C MET A 199 -18.97 -9.17 1.51
N SER A 200 -20.07 -8.74 2.13
CA SER A 200 -21.42 -8.73 1.57
C SER A 200 -22.01 -7.33 1.67
N ASP A 201 -23.20 -7.12 1.12
CA ASP A 201 -23.82 -5.80 1.09
C ASP A 201 -23.99 -5.17 2.50
N ASP A 202 -24.13 -6.02 3.54
CA ASP A 202 -24.41 -5.58 4.91
C ASP A 202 -23.27 -5.89 5.91
N SER A 203 -22.19 -6.54 5.46
CA SER A 203 -21.15 -6.97 6.40
C SER A 203 -19.75 -7.01 5.80
N ILE A 204 -18.75 -6.73 6.64
CA ILE A 204 -17.33 -6.90 6.34
C ILE A 204 -16.75 -7.78 7.45
N VAL A 205 -16.17 -8.91 7.05
CA VAL A 205 -15.45 -9.80 7.95
C VAL A 205 -13.96 -9.62 7.71
N PHE A 206 -13.21 -9.37 8.77
CA PHE A 206 -11.76 -9.25 8.72
C PHE A 206 -11.11 -10.56 9.11
N CYS A 207 -9.95 -10.87 8.49
CA CYS A 207 -9.12 -12.00 8.91
C CYS A 207 -8.75 -11.85 10.40
N GLN A 208 -8.77 -12.96 11.13
CA GLN A 208 -8.17 -13.02 12.46
C GLN A 208 -6.66 -13.21 12.28
N GLU A 209 -5.87 -12.34 12.90
CA GLU A 209 -4.41 -12.47 12.98
C GLU A 209 -3.99 -13.28 14.20
#